data_06eed2cedbfb7e5481ff7df488c674df
#
_entry.id   06eed2cedbfb7e5481ff7df488c674df
#
_cell.length_a   1.000
_cell.length_b   1.000
_cell.length_c   1.000
_cell.angle_alpha   90.00
_cell.angle_beta   90.00
_cell.angle_gamma   90.00
#
_symmetry.space_group_name_H-M   'P 1'
#
loop_
_entity.id
_entity.type
_entity.pdbx_description
1 polymer ?
#
loop_
_entity_poly.entity_id
_entity_poly.type
_entity_poly.pdbx_seq_one_letter_code
_entity_poly.pdbx_strand_id
1 'polypeptide(L)'
;ELSGGDRARVQALLLGTLRQLGRIEVALDALVTRPPRALVRAALWVAGFEFLSQPGDEGQTAKVCHHLVDQVRRLASSKEAAFANAVGRKLALSLAQPLAEPDESASVEEWAKYYSHPDWFIARAWDQWGKPTTRQWLELNQSEAPVVLRWRDADNAPESLDWLTPVAGAAGFFAVERTRSRVA
;
A
#
# COMPACT_ATOMS: atom_id res chain seq x y z
N GLU A 1 5.82 -22.58 -11.39
CA GLU A 1 5.65 -21.19 -11.86
C GLU A 1 4.33 -20.65 -11.34
N LEU A 2 4.31 -19.35 -10.94
CA LEU A 2 3.08 -18.68 -10.54
C LEU A 2 2.22 -18.39 -11.78
N SER A 3 0.91 -18.54 -11.64
CA SER A 3 -0.04 -18.12 -12.69
C SER A 3 0.04 -16.58 -12.89
N GLY A 4 -0.49 -16.08 -14.01
CA GLY A 4 -0.55 -14.63 -14.27
C GLY A 4 -1.34 -13.88 -13.16
N GLY A 5 -2.42 -14.47 -12.68
CA GLY A 5 -3.24 -13.92 -11.60
C GLY A 5 -2.49 -13.88 -10.26
N ASP A 6 -1.75 -14.94 -9.93
CA ASP A 6 -0.94 -14.98 -8.69
C ASP A 6 0.16 -13.93 -8.72
N ARG A 7 0.84 -13.75 -9.87
CA ARG A 7 1.86 -12.71 -10.04
C ARG A 7 1.30 -11.32 -9.82
N ALA A 8 0.15 -11.02 -10.42
CA ALA A 8 -0.52 -9.73 -10.25
C ALA A 8 -0.90 -9.50 -8.78
N ARG A 9 -1.43 -10.52 -8.09
CA ARG A 9 -1.76 -10.45 -6.67
C ARG A 9 -0.53 -10.21 -5.79
N VAL A 10 0.56 -10.96 -6.01
CA VAL A 10 1.82 -10.77 -5.28
C VAL A 10 2.35 -9.36 -5.48
N GLN A 11 2.34 -8.85 -6.71
CA GLN A 11 2.77 -7.49 -7.01
C GLN A 11 1.90 -6.43 -6.30
N ALA A 12 0.58 -6.60 -6.33
CA ALA A 12 -0.35 -5.70 -5.66
C ALA A 12 -0.13 -5.68 -4.14
N LEU A 13 0.03 -6.85 -3.51
CA LEU A 13 0.31 -6.97 -2.09
C LEU A 13 1.66 -6.33 -1.73
N LEU A 14 2.72 -6.63 -2.50
CA LEU A 14 4.06 -6.09 -2.24
C LEU A 14 4.08 -4.57 -2.37
N LEU A 15 3.65 -4.04 -3.50
CA LEU A 15 3.69 -2.59 -3.75
C LEU A 15 2.74 -1.83 -2.84
N GLY A 16 1.56 -2.39 -2.55
CA GLY A 16 0.61 -1.81 -1.62
C GLY A 16 1.15 -1.77 -0.19
N THR A 17 1.78 -2.87 0.27
CA THR A 17 2.45 -2.92 1.58
C THR A 17 3.54 -1.88 1.69
N LEU A 18 4.43 -1.76 0.69
CA LEU A 18 5.51 -0.77 0.70
C LEU A 18 4.98 0.66 0.73
N ARG A 19 3.90 0.93 -0.01
CA ARG A 19 3.25 2.24 -0.07
C ARG A 19 2.67 2.69 1.27
N GLN A 20 2.22 1.73 2.10
CA GLN A 20 1.58 1.97 3.40
C GLN A 20 2.48 1.58 4.58
N LEU A 21 3.75 1.25 4.34
CA LEU A 21 4.63 0.65 5.34
C LEU A 21 4.81 1.54 6.58
N GLY A 22 4.99 2.85 6.40
CA GLY A 22 5.17 3.78 7.50
C GLY A 22 3.97 3.79 8.45
N ARG A 23 2.75 3.85 7.91
CA ARG A 23 1.51 3.78 8.68
C ARG A 23 1.38 2.45 9.43
N ILE A 24 1.69 1.35 8.75
CA ILE A 24 1.61 0.01 9.34
C ILE A 24 2.64 -0.14 10.45
N GLU A 25 3.87 0.33 10.26
CA GLU A 25 4.92 0.25 11.27
C GLU A 25 4.60 1.08 12.51
N VAL A 26 4.13 2.30 12.34
CA VAL A 26 3.70 3.14 13.48
C VAL A 26 2.64 2.42 14.33
N ALA A 27 1.63 1.82 13.67
CA ALA A 27 0.59 1.07 14.37
C ALA A 27 1.13 -0.21 15.02
N LEU A 28 2.02 -0.93 14.35
CA LEU A 28 2.60 -2.17 14.85
C LEU A 28 3.55 -1.92 16.02
N ASP A 29 4.44 -0.94 15.93
CA ASP A 29 5.41 -0.63 16.98
C ASP A 29 4.72 -0.13 18.27
N ALA A 30 3.55 0.51 18.17
CA ALA A 30 2.74 0.85 19.32
C ALA A 30 2.12 -0.37 20.04
N LEU A 31 2.01 -1.52 19.34
CA LEU A 31 1.38 -2.74 19.87
C LEU A 31 2.37 -3.76 20.44
N VAL A 32 3.66 -3.64 20.10
CA VAL A 32 4.69 -4.62 20.48
C VAL A 32 5.82 -3.97 21.26
N THR A 33 6.18 -4.55 22.40
CA THR A 33 7.30 -4.07 23.22
C THR A 33 8.66 -4.54 22.68
N ARG A 34 8.69 -5.60 21.91
CA ARG A 34 9.88 -6.15 21.24
C ARG A 34 9.54 -6.49 19.80
N PRO A 35 10.36 -6.07 18.83
CA PRO A 35 10.11 -6.39 17.44
C PRO A 35 10.11 -7.91 17.23
N PRO A 36 9.10 -8.46 16.54
CA PRO A 36 9.08 -9.87 16.19
C PRO A 36 10.18 -10.16 15.17
N ARG A 37 10.48 -11.47 14.95
CA ARG A 37 11.41 -11.88 13.89
C ARG A 37 10.98 -11.30 12.54
N ALA A 38 11.97 -11.01 11.68
CA ALA A 38 11.75 -10.38 10.38
C ALA A 38 10.62 -11.04 9.56
N LEU A 39 10.55 -12.37 9.55
CA LEU A 39 9.51 -13.10 8.83
C LEU A 39 8.10 -12.84 9.37
N VAL A 40 7.94 -12.84 10.70
CA VAL A 40 6.66 -12.56 11.35
C VAL A 40 6.28 -11.09 11.17
N ARG A 41 7.25 -10.17 11.24
CA ARG A 41 7.07 -8.75 10.96
C ARG A 41 6.59 -8.52 9.53
N ALA A 42 7.22 -9.17 8.55
CA ALA A 42 6.82 -9.09 7.14
C ALA A 42 5.39 -9.62 6.92
N ALA A 43 5.02 -10.74 7.56
CA ALA A 43 3.65 -11.25 7.48
C ALA A 43 2.62 -10.27 8.09
N LEU A 44 2.97 -9.60 9.20
CA LEU A 44 2.14 -8.56 9.80
C LEU A 44 2.03 -7.30 8.92
N TRP A 45 3.08 -6.93 8.18
CA TRP A 45 3.02 -5.82 7.22
C TRP A 45 2.03 -6.11 6.09
N VAL A 46 2.10 -7.32 5.50
CA VAL A 46 1.18 -7.71 4.43
C VAL A 46 -0.26 -7.74 4.96
N ALA A 47 -0.49 -8.33 6.13
CA ALA A 47 -1.81 -8.33 6.76
C ALA A 47 -2.27 -6.89 7.05
N GLY A 48 -1.38 -6.00 7.50
CA GLY A 48 -1.67 -4.58 7.72
C GLY A 48 -2.17 -3.87 6.47
N PHE A 49 -1.55 -4.13 5.33
CA PHE A 49 -2.02 -3.60 4.05
C PHE A 49 -3.41 -4.15 3.67
N GLU A 50 -3.66 -5.44 3.87
CA GLU A 50 -4.97 -6.03 3.60
C GLU A 50 -6.06 -5.48 4.55
N PHE A 51 -5.75 -5.16 5.80
CA PHE A 51 -6.67 -4.45 6.71
C PHE A 51 -6.98 -3.02 6.24
N LEU A 52 -6.00 -2.30 5.70
CA LEU A 52 -6.18 -0.96 5.15
C LEU A 52 -7.01 -0.94 3.86
N SER A 53 -7.08 -2.05 3.14
CA SER A 53 -7.88 -2.14 1.90
C SER A 53 -9.38 -2.11 2.16
N GLN A 54 -9.83 -2.58 3.34
CA GLN A 54 -11.24 -2.57 3.76
C GLN A 54 -11.31 -2.32 5.29
N PRO A 55 -11.04 -1.11 5.74
CA PRO A 55 -10.95 -0.80 7.15
C PRO A 55 -12.33 -0.97 7.83
N GLY A 56 -12.35 -1.68 8.96
CA GLY A 56 -13.56 -1.92 9.74
C GLY A 56 -14.44 -3.07 9.24
N ASP A 57 -14.13 -3.73 8.12
CA ASP A 57 -14.84 -4.94 7.69
C ASP A 57 -14.41 -6.13 8.54
N GLU A 58 -15.33 -6.62 9.40
CA GLU A 58 -15.07 -7.75 10.29
C GLU A 58 -14.85 -9.07 9.53
N GLY A 59 -15.57 -9.29 8.43
CA GLY A 59 -15.45 -10.48 7.59
C GLY A 59 -14.08 -10.54 6.90
N GLN A 60 -13.64 -9.42 6.35
CA GLN A 60 -12.30 -9.31 5.76
C GLN A 60 -11.22 -9.43 6.84
N THR A 61 -11.39 -8.78 7.98
CA THR A 61 -10.46 -8.90 9.12
C THR A 61 -10.28 -10.35 9.56
N ALA A 62 -11.38 -11.12 9.67
CA ALA A 62 -11.32 -12.54 10.04
C ALA A 62 -10.55 -13.37 9.01
N LYS A 63 -10.79 -13.15 7.71
CA LYS A 63 -10.06 -13.83 6.61
C LYS A 63 -8.57 -13.53 6.65
N VAL A 64 -8.20 -12.26 6.75
CA VAL A 64 -6.80 -11.84 6.81
C VAL A 64 -6.09 -12.42 8.04
N CYS A 65 -6.73 -12.37 9.22
CA CYS A 65 -6.19 -13.00 10.43
C CYS A 65 -6.00 -14.51 10.26
N HIS A 66 -6.94 -15.20 9.62
CA HIS A 66 -6.80 -16.64 9.35
C HIS A 66 -5.59 -16.93 8.46
N HIS A 67 -5.44 -16.22 7.36
CA HIS A 67 -4.28 -16.38 6.46
C HIS A 67 -2.96 -16.02 7.14
N LEU A 68 -2.91 -14.95 7.92
CA LEU A 68 -1.74 -14.56 8.71
C LEU A 68 -1.30 -15.67 9.65
N VAL A 69 -2.24 -16.23 10.42
CA VAL A 69 -1.97 -17.32 11.36
C VAL A 69 -1.45 -18.57 10.65
N ASP A 70 -2.07 -18.93 9.53
CA ASP A 70 -1.66 -20.09 8.74
C ASP A 70 -0.27 -19.93 8.13
N GLN A 71 0.04 -18.76 7.60
CA GLN A 71 1.37 -18.45 7.06
C GLN A 71 2.44 -18.51 8.15
N VAL A 72 2.21 -17.83 9.27
CA VAL A 72 3.19 -17.81 10.37
C VAL A 72 3.37 -19.20 10.98
N ARG A 73 2.31 -20.00 11.09
CA ARG A 73 2.41 -21.39 11.57
C ARG A 73 3.29 -22.25 10.68
N ARG A 74 3.15 -22.11 9.35
CA ARG A 74 3.94 -22.89 8.37
C ARG A 74 5.39 -22.43 8.28
N LEU A 75 5.63 -21.13 8.36
CA LEU A 75 6.94 -20.52 8.09
C LEU A 75 7.77 -20.30 9.36
N ALA A 76 7.16 -20.33 10.53
CA ALA A 76 7.80 -20.04 11.81
C ALA A 76 7.44 -21.11 12.87
N SER A 77 6.42 -20.84 13.70
CA SER A 77 6.00 -21.75 14.76
C SER A 77 4.56 -21.48 15.21
N SER A 78 3.95 -22.47 15.90
CA SER A 78 2.62 -22.32 16.49
C SER A 78 2.58 -21.22 17.56
N LYS A 79 3.67 -21.02 18.31
CA LYS A 79 3.79 -19.96 19.31
C LYS A 79 3.76 -18.56 18.66
N GLU A 80 4.51 -18.39 17.58
CA GLU A 80 4.53 -17.15 16.82
C GLU A 80 3.23 -16.93 16.07
N ALA A 81 2.55 -17.97 15.62
CA ALA A 81 1.20 -17.86 15.03
C ALA A 81 0.16 -17.36 16.04
N ALA A 82 0.22 -17.82 17.29
CA ALA A 82 -0.63 -17.29 18.36
C ALA A 82 -0.35 -15.82 18.65
N PHE A 83 0.93 -15.43 18.68
CA PHE A 83 1.34 -14.02 18.80
C PHE A 83 0.82 -13.19 17.61
N ALA A 84 1.01 -13.66 16.38
CA ALA A 84 0.55 -12.98 15.17
C ALA A 84 -0.97 -12.78 15.14
N ASN A 85 -1.75 -13.77 15.63
CA ASN A 85 -3.20 -13.63 15.75
C ASN A 85 -3.59 -12.53 16.74
N ALA A 86 -2.97 -12.50 17.92
CA ALA A 86 -3.26 -11.50 18.94
C ALA A 86 -2.91 -10.08 18.48
N VAL A 87 -1.71 -9.92 17.86
CA VAL A 87 -1.25 -8.64 17.33
C VAL A 87 -2.05 -8.24 16.10
N GLY A 88 -2.32 -9.15 15.16
CA GLY A 88 -3.06 -8.89 13.93
C GLY A 88 -4.46 -8.30 14.18
N ARG A 89 -5.21 -8.85 15.15
CA ARG A 89 -6.52 -8.32 15.53
C ARG A 89 -6.44 -6.89 16.08
N LYS A 90 -5.44 -6.60 16.92
CA LYS A 90 -5.22 -5.25 17.46
C LYS A 90 -4.76 -4.28 16.37
N LEU A 91 -3.91 -4.75 15.45
CA LEU A 91 -3.44 -3.99 14.30
C LEU A 91 -4.59 -3.59 13.38
N ALA A 92 -5.53 -4.51 13.10
CA ALA A 92 -6.73 -4.22 12.31
C ALA A 92 -7.57 -3.09 12.96
N LEU A 93 -7.79 -3.15 14.28
CA LEU A 93 -8.51 -2.11 15.02
C LEU A 93 -7.77 -0.76 14.99
N SER A 94 -6.44 -0.77 15.17
CA SER A 94 -5.63 0.43 15.11
C SER A 94 -5.64 1.07 13.72
N LEU A 95 -5.50 0.27 12.67
CA LEU A 95 -5.48 0.74 11.27
C LEU A 95 -6.86 1.19 10.76
N ALA A 96 -7.95 0.75 11.38
CA ALA A 96 -9.29 1.24 11.08
C ALA A 96 -9.51 2.69 11.53
N GLN A 97 -8.67 3.19 12.47
CA GLN A 97 -8.73 4.60 12.86
C GLN A 97 -8.03 5.48 11.81
N PRO A 98 -8.62 6.63 11.46
CA PRO A 98 -7.95 7.57 10.56
C PRO A 98 -6.66 8.08 11.22
N LEU A 99 -5.59 8.11 10.44
CA LEU A 99 -4.36 8.77 10.86
C LEU A 99 -4.51 10.27 10.57
N ALA A 100 -4.17 11.11 11.55
CA ALA A 100 -4.19 12.56 11.35
C ALA A 100 -3.17 12.94 10.26
N GLU A 101 -3.64 13.68 9.27
CA GLU A 101 -2.77 14.21 8.23
C GLU A 101 -1.85 15.28 8.81
N PRO A 102 -0.53 15.22 8.52
CA PRO A 102 0.40 16.23 9.00
C PRO A 102 0.15 17.57 8.33
N ASP A 103 0.06 18.63 9.11
CA ASP A 103 -0.04 20.00 8.63
C ASP A 103 1.32 20.56 8.17
N GLU A 104 1.35 21.83 7.77
CA GLU A 104 2.57 22.49 7.30
C GLU A 104 3.60 22.72 8.42
N SER A 105 3.20 22.71 9.68
CA SER A 105 4.09 22.85 10.85
C SER A 105 4.74 21.53 11.25
N ALA A 106 4.20 20.41 10.78
CA ALA A 106 4.70 19.07 11.09
C ALA A 106 6.15 18.87 10.63
N SER A 107 6.85 18.02 11.37
CA SER A 107 8.26 17.70 11.11
C SER A 107 8.44 16.79 9.89
N VAL A 108 9.70 16.67 9.45
CA VAL A 108 10.10 15.73 8.39
C VAL A 108 9.71 14.30 8.75
N GLU A 109 9.94 13.91 10.01
CA GLU A 109 9.67 12.56 10.51
C GLU A 109 8.17 12.25 10.55
N GLU A 110 7.31 13.22 10.85
CA GLU A 110 5.86 13.06 10.82
C GLU A 110 5.36 12.85 9.39
N TRP A 111 5.84 13.64 8.45
CA TRP A 111 5.53 13.46 7.02
C TRP A 111 6.06 12.13 6.49
N ALA A 112 7.29 11.75 6.86
CA ALA A 112 7.92 10.50 6.45
C ALA A 112 7.10 9.28 6.89
N LYS A 113 6.63 9.27 8.14
CA LYS A 113 5.76 8.22 8.69
C LYS A 113 4.40 8.18 8.00
N TYR A 114 3.77 9.34 7.82
CA TYR A 114 2.44 9.42 7.21
C TYR A 114 2.46 8.96 5.75
N TYR A 115 3.40 9.48 4.97
CA TYR A 115 3.52 9.18 3.53
C TYR A 115 4.41 7.96 3.23
N SER A 116 4.90 7.23 4.24
CA SER A 116 5.74 6.04 4.07
C SER A 116 6.99 6.28 3.21
N HIS A 117 7.66 7.41 3.41
CA HIS A 117 8.90 7.76 2.73
C HIS A 117 10.04 7.95 3.73
N PRO A 118 11.30 7.76 3.32
CA PRO A 118 12.44 8.04 4.20
C PRO A 118 12.57 9.54 4.54
N ASP A 119 12.99 9.86 5.75
CA ASP A 119 13.17 11.24 6.23
C ASP A 119 14.04 12.08 5.31
N TRP A 120 15.19 11.52 4.86
CA TRP A 120 16.10 12.19 3.95
C TRP A 120 15.45 12.59 2.62
N PHE A 121 14.49 11.78 2.17
CA PHE A 121 13.75 12.04 0.93
C PHE A 121 12.79 13.21 1.10
N ILE A 122 12.03 13.24 2.21
CA ILE A 122 11.13 14.36 2.54
C ILE A 122 11.92 15.66 2.69
N ALA A 123 13.03 15.64 3.45
CA ALA A 123 13.88 16.81 3.64
C ALA A 123 14.40 17.37 2.30
N ARG A 124 14.89 16.50 1.42
CA ARG A 124 15.38 16.89 0.08
C ARG A 124 14.26 17.41 -0.81
N ALA A 125 13.08 16.80 -0.77
CA ALA A 125 11.94 17.24 -1.56
C ALA A 125 11.45 18.64 -1.12
N TRP A 126 11.44 18.91 0.19
CA TRP A 126 11.11 20.25 0.72
C TRP A 126 12.10 21.31 0.30
N ASP A 127 13.40 20.98 0.35
CA ASP A 127 14.45 21.91 -0.09
C ASP A 127 14.34 22.23 -1.60
N GLN A 128 14.02 21.23 -2.40
CA GLN A 128 13.99 21.36 -3.86
C GLN A 128 12.69 21.96 -4.40
N TRP A 129 11.53 21.62 -3.83
CA TRP A 129 10.20 21.94 -4.40
C TRP A 129 9.27 22.67 -3.43
N GLY A 130 9.67 22.85 -2.18
CA GLY A 130 8.83 23.38 -1.11
C GLY A 130 7.76 22.39 -0.64
N LYS A 131 7.20 22.66 0.55
CA LYS A 131 6.21 21.76 1.20
C LYS A 131 4.95 21.54 0.36
N PRO A 132 4.30 22.58 -0.27
CA PRO A 132 3.05 22.37 -1.00
C PRO A 132 3.20 21.42 -2.20
N THR A 133 4.27 21.59 -3.00
CA THR A 133 4.54 20.73 -4.16
C THR A 133 4.91 19.32 -3.72
N THR A 134 5.70 19.21 -2.65
CA THR A 134 6.08 17.91 -2.07
C THR A 134 4.83 17.16 -1.60
N ARG A 135 3.87 17.81 -0.94
CA ARG A 135 2.61 17.19 -0.51
C ARG A 135 1.88 16.57 -1.70
N GLN A 136 1.61 17.34 -2.75
CA GLN A 136 0.91 16.86 -3.94
C GLN A 136 1.59 15.63 -4.55
N TRP A 137 2.92 15.63 -4.58
CA TRP A 137 3.69 14.52 -5.11
C TRP A 137 3.64 13.28 -4.21
N LEU A 138 3.70 13.45 -2.89
CA LEU A 138 3.56 12.35 -1.93
C LEU A 138 2.15 11.73 -1.95
N GLU A 139 1.10 12.55 -2.07
CA GLU A 139 -0.28 12.08 -2.26
C GLU A 139 -0.42 11.25 -3.53
N LEU A 140 0.17 11.71 -4.64
CA LEU A 140 0.20 10.94 -5.88
C LEU A 140 0.90 9.59 -5.70
N ASN A 141 2.01 9.54 -4.96
CA ASN A 141 2.76 8.32 -4.68
C ASN A 141 1.97 7.32 -3.81
N GLN A 142 0.97 7.78 -3.04
CA GLN A 142 0.08 6.89 -2.28
C GLN A 142 -0.99 6.23 -3.17
N SER A 143 -1.22 6.74 -4.37
CA SER A 143 -2.16 6.15 -5.32
C SER A 143 -1.53 4.98 -6.09
N GLU A 144 -2.37 4.08 -6.61
CA GLU A 144 -1.89 3.08 -7.57
C GLU A 144 -1.50 3.75 -8.88
N ALA A 145 -0.30 3.44 -9.38
CA ALA A 145 0.13 3.94 -10.68
C ALA A 145 -0.83 3.47 -11.79
N PRO A 146 -1.30 4.37 -12.64
CA PRO A 146 -2.12 3.98 -13.79
C PRO A 146 -1.28 3.14 -14.75
N VAL A 147 -1.91 2.16 -15.39
CA VAL A 147 -1.30 1.46 -16.52
C VAL A 147 -1.45 2.36 -17.73
N VAL A 148 -0.33 2.77 -18.31
CA VAL A 148 -0.30 3.64 -19.49
C VAL A 148 0.28 2.86 -20.65
N LEU A 149 -0.41 2.87 -21.78
CA LEU A 149 0.01 2.29 -23.05
C LEU A 149 0.45 3.41 -23.98
N ARG A 150 1.53 3.17 -24.73
CA ARG A 150 1.91 4.03 -25.84
C ARG A 150 1.50 3.38 -27.14
N TRP A 151 0.69 4.07 -27.92
CA TRP A 151 0.38 3.63 -29.29
C TRP A 151 1.57 3.94 -30.21
N ARG A 152 2.07 2.92 -30.91
CA ARG A 152 3.31 3.08 -31.70
C ARG A 152 3.16 4.04 -32.88
N ASP A 153 2.00 4.01 -33.52
CA ASP A 153 1.65 4.89 -34.61
C ASP A 153 0.65 5.93 -34.11
N ALA A 154 1.17 7.06 -33.66
CA ALA A 154 0.36 8.11 -33.04
C ALA A 154 -0.67 8.72 -34.02
N ASP A 155 -0.36 8.72 -35.33
CA ASP A 155 -1.23 9.29 -36.37
C ASP A 155 -2.45 8.39 -36.64
N ASN A 156 -2.33 7.08 -36.37
CA ASN A 156 -3.38 6.10 -36.49
C ASN A 156 -3.88 5.59 -35.11
N ALA A 157 -3.63 6.36 -34.04
CA ALA A 157 -4.15 6.01 -32.73
C ALA A 157 -5.69 6.13 -32.74
N PRO A 158 -6.42 5.19 -32.12
CA PRO A 158 -7.86 5.26 -32.04
C PRO A 158 -8.27 6.50 -31.23
N GLU A 159 -9.29 7.23 -31.68
CA GLU A 159 -9.82 8.39 -30.96
C GLU A 159 -10.39 8.01 -29.59
N SER A 160 -10.99 6.83 -29.50
CA SER A 160 -11.42 6.23 -28.23
C SER A 160 -11.55 4.71 -28.35
N LEU A 161 -11.22 4.02 -27.26
CA LEU A 161 -11.63 2.64 -27.01
C LEU A 161 -12.25 2.64 -25.61
N ASP A 162 -13.30 1.87 -25.39
CA ASP A 162 -14.07 1.84 -24.13
C ASP A 162 -13.23 1.62 -22.85
N TRP A 163 -12.02 1.10 -23.01
CA TRP A 163 -11.09 0.77 -21.93
C TRP A 163 -9.80 1.61 -21.95
N LEU A 164 -9.70 2.60 -22.83
CA LEU A 164 -8.55 3.50 -22.95
C LEU A 164 -9.00 4.95 -22.89
N THR A 165 -8.35 5.74 -22.04
CA THR A 165 -8.55 7.19 -21.94
C THR A 165 -7.26 7.91 -22.39
N PRO A 166 -7.32 8.84 -23.33
CA PRO A 166 -6.16 9.60 -23.77
C PRO A 166 -5.52 10.34 -22.58
N VAL A 167 -4.19 10.29 -22.47
CA VAL A 167 -3.44 11.01 -21.45
C VAL A 167 -3.28 12.46 -21.89
N ALA A 168 -3.80 13.40 -21.11
CA ALA A 168 -3.71 14.83 -21.40
C ALA A 168 -2.24 15.29 -21.57
N GLY A 169 -1.96 15.99 -22.65
CA GLY A 169 -0.62 16.52 -22.95
C GLY A 169 0.39 15.50 -23.45
N ALA A 170 0.01 14.23 -23.66
CA ALA A 170 0.89 13.18 -24.15
C ALA A 170 0.26 12.45 -25.34
N ALA A 171 0.48 12.97 -26.55
CA ALA A 171 -0.04 12.37 -27.79
C ALA A 171 0.39 10.90 -27.94
N GLY A 172 -0.57 10.03 -28.27
CA GLY A 172 -0.34 8.59 -28.44
C GLY A 172 -0.21 7.79 -27.13
N PHE A 173 -0.40 8.42 -25.97
CA PHE A 173 -0.45 7.72 -24.69
C PHE A 173 -1.88 7.61 -24.19
N PHE A 174 -2.22 6.44 -23.65
CA PHE A 174 -3.55 6.10 -23.16
C PHE A 174 -3.46 5.44 -21.80
N ALA A 175 -4.23 5.93 -20.84
CA ALA A 175 -4.45 5.25 -19.57
C ALA A 175 -5.44 4.10 -19.76
N VAL A 176 -5.13 2.94 -19.22
CA VAL A 176 -6.01 1.77 -19.21
C VAL A 176 -7.00 1.91 -18.07
N GLU A 177 -8.28 2.00 -18.38
CA GLU A 177 -9.32 1.92 -17.37
C GLU A 177 -9.32 0.50 -16.79
N ARG A 178 -8.95 0.38 -15.52
CA ARG A 178 -9.11 -0.88 -14.78
C ARG A 178 -10.61 -1.11 -14.59
N THR A 179 -11.21 -1.90 -15.44
CA THR A 179 -12.48 -2.52 -15.11
C THR A 179 -12.27 -3.21 -13.77
N ARG A 180 -12.97 -2.78 -12.73
CA ARG A 180 -12.98 -3.48 -11.45
C ARG A 180 -13.48 -4.89 -11.74
N SER A 181 -12.56 -5.82 -11.96
CA SER A 181 -12.88 -7.24 -11.96
C SER A 181 -13.52 -7.50 -10.60
N ARG A 182 -14.83 -7.59 -10.58
CA ARG A 182 -15.54 -8.24 -9.50
C ARG A 182 -14.99 -9.67 -9.48
N VAL A 183 -14.02 -9.89 -8.59
CA VAL A 183 -13.69 -11.25 -8.17
C VAL A 183 -14.91 -11.68 -7.36
N ALA A 184 -15.73 -12.48 -8.00
CA ALA A 184 -16.83 -13.20 -7.36
C ALA A 184 -16.25 -14.23 -6.39
#